data_378e0216f325e298a4c881b261853ebb
#
_entry.id   378e0216f325e298a4c881b261853ebb
#
_cell.length_a   1.000
_cell.length_b   1.000
_cell.length_c   1.000
_cell.angle_alpha   90.00
_cell.angle_beta   90.00
_cell.angle_gamma   90.00
#
_symmetry.space_group_name_H-M   'P 1'
#
loop_
_entity.id
_entity.type
_entity.pdbx_description
1 polymer ?
#
loop_
_entity_poly.entity_id
_entity_poly.type
_entity_poly.pdbx_seq_one_letter_code
_entity_poly.pdbx_strand_id
1 'polypeptide(L)'
;MYSHFHVSFFDGTKLWNYFSNYFFNPALKHKNLCTFAGKLHINNFSCIMANVIKIKKGLDINLKGKASDVLLNGGKSESYAIVPDYYNGILPKVVAKVGEKVKAGSVLMIDKNRPEIKFVSPVSGEVTAVNRGEKRKVLSIVVKPDAQIEYEEFGKKNVASLQGAEVKEVLLNAGMWPFIKQRPYDIVAAPLDTPRDIFVSAFYSAPLAPNFDFIVKGQEADFQTGLNALAKLTNGKVYVGVRSGSVVSGMKGVEIVEVEGPHPAANVGVQINHIKPVNKGEVVWTVNPADVIVIGRLFNKGVADFSRMVAITGSETTERGYVKTISGCTIKSLVNGKVLGQEHIRIISGNVLTGTKVNMDGYLGAYDNQITVIPEGDETHEFLGFAMPRFNQFSASHSYFSWLGTSKEYVIDARIKGGKRAMIMSNEYDKVFPMDIYPEYLLKAIIAFDIDKMENLGIYEVAPEDFALCEFVDTSKIELQKIVRDGLNLLYKEMN
;
A
#
# COMPACT_ATOMS: atom_id res chain seq x y z
N MET A 1 3.24 44.80 -48.79
CA MET A 1 1.87 44.91 -48.27
C MET A 1 1.88 44.28 -46.86
N TYR A 2 2.01 45.13 -45.85
CA TYR A 2 1.98 44.73 -44.45
C TYR A 2 0.59 45.06 -43.91
N SER A 3 -0.14 44.07 -43.42
CA SER A 3 -1.38 44.28 -42.69
C SER A 3 -1.10 44.17 -41.18
N HIS A 4 -1.31 45.30 -40.50
CA HIS A 4 -1.24 45.40 -39.04
C HIS A 4 -2.40 44.69 -38.38
N PHE A 5 -2.10 43.74 -37.46
CA PHE A 5 -3.06 43.26 -36.46
C PHE A 5 -2.93 44.13 -35.21
N HIS A 6 -3.97 44.86 -34.89
CA HIS A 6 -4.15 45.58 -33.63
C HIS A 6 -4.62 44.57 -32.54
N VAL A 7 -3.78 44.27 -31.57
CA VAL A 7 -4.18 43.61 -30.35
C VAL A 7 -4.51 44.69 -29.31
N SER A 8 -5.79 44.83 -29.00
CA SER A 8 -6.21 45.69 -27.90
C SER A 8 -5.94 45.04 -26.56
N PHE A 9 -5.03 45.63 -25.81
CA PHE A 9 -4.78 45.25 -24.40
C PHE A 9 -6.01 45.62 -23.56
N PHE A 10 -6.65 44.60 -22.98
CA PHE A 10 -7.62 44.78 -21.92
C PHE A 10 -6.89 45.17 -20.62
N ASP A 11 -7.30 46.30 -20.06
CA ASP A 11 -6.73 46.89 -18.87
C ASP A 11 -7.02 46.00 -17.62
N GLY A 12 -6.00 45.27 -17.17
CA GLY A 12 -6.07 44.34 -16.02
C GLY A 12 -6.40 45.00 -14.67
N THR A 13 -6.30 46.34 -14.58
CA THR A 13 -6.57 47.09 -13.35
C THR A 13 -8.07 47.17 -13.02
N LYS A 14 -8.94 47.15 -14.03
CA LYS A 14 -10.39 47.14 -13.79
C LYS A 14 -10.94 45.80 -13.34
N LEU A 15 -10.33 44.70 -13.77
CA LEU A 15 -10.69 43.35 -13.27
C LEU A 15 -10.23 43.14 -11.84
N TRP A 16 -9.04 43.64 -11.47
CA TRP A 16 -8.50 43.52 -10.12
C TRP A 16 -9.32 44.30 -9.09
N ASN A 17 -9.76 45.48 -9.40
CA ASN A 17 -10.64 46.28 -8.53
C ASN A 17 -12.04 45.70 -8.39
N TYR A 18 -12.52 44.95 -9.36
CA TYR A 18 -13.80 44.24 -9.30
C TYR A 18 -13.71 43.00 -8.41
N PHE A 19 -12.59 42.27 -8.48
CA PHE A 19 -12.33 41.10 -7.64
C PHE A 19 -12.03 41.46 -6.18
N SER A 20 -11.27 42.51 -5.92
CA SER A 20 -10.89 42.89 -4.55
C SER A 20 -12.07 43.35 -3.69
N ASN A 21 -13.08 44.01 -4.29
CA ASN A 21 -14.29 44.48 -3.58
C ASN A 21 -15.28 43.31 -3.25
N TYR A 22 -15.19 42.19 -3.93
CA TYR A 22 -16.05 41.02 -3.66
C TYR A 22 -15.47 40.05 -2.62
N PHE A 23 -14.14 39.98 -2.49
CA PHE A 23 -13.50 39.00 -1.60
C PHE A 23 -13.29 39.47 -0.17
N PHE A 24 -13.37 40.78 0.12
CA PHE A 24 -13.09 41.32 1.45
C PHE A 24 -14.32 41.78 2.22
N ASN A 25 -15.53 41.48 1.79
CA ASN A 25 -16.75 41.84 2.52
C ASN A 25 -17.36 40.60 3.20
N PRO A 26 -17.21 40.40 4.53
CA PRO A 26 -17.64 39.16 5.21
C PRO A 26 -19.17 39.01 5.36
N ALA A 27 -19.97 39.95 4.86
CA ALA A 27 -21.43 39.94 5.00
C ALA A 27 -22.22 39.27 3.85
N LEU A 28 -21.55 38.87 2.75
CA LEU A 28 -22.22 38.25 1.59
C LEU A 28 -21.93 36.75 1.54
N LYS A 29 -22.52 36.00 2.45
CA LYS A 29 -22.51 34.53 2.45
C LYS A 29 -23.51 33.92 1.45
N HIS A 30 -22.99 33.11 0.54
CA HIS A 30 -23.58 31.86 0.04
C HIS A 30 -24.87 31.86 -0.83
N LYS A 31 -25.46 32.97 -1.26
CA LYS A 31 -26.66 32.86 -2.15
C LYS A 31 -26.49 33.31 -3.60
N ASN A 32 -25.43 34.01 -3.94
CA ASN A 32 -25.32 34.64 -5.29
C ASN A 32 -24.31 34.03 -6.24
N LEU A 33 -23.55 33.01 -5.85
CA LEU A 33 -22.60 32.36 -6.77
C LEU A 33 -23.30 31.49 -7.83
N CYS A 34 -24.43 30.87 -7.48
CA CYS A 34 -25.21 30.07 -8.44
C CYS A 34 -25.96 30.89 -9.48
N THR A 35 -26.29 32.15 -9.17
CA THR A 35 -27.05 33.03 -10.09
C THR A 35 -26.14 33.66 -11.14
N PHE A 36 -24.85 33.79 -10.90
CA PHE A 36 -23.90 34.36 -11.86
C PHE A 36 -23.48 33.35 -12.96
N ALA A 37 -23.42 32.06 -12.58
CA ALA A 37 -23.12 30.98 -13.54
C ALA A 37 -24.25 30.75 -14.57
N GLY A 38 -25.49 31.14 -14.24
CA GLY A 38 -26.64 30.96 -15.16
C GLY A 38 -26.75 31.95 -16.32
N LYS A 39 -25.87 32.97 -16.39
CA LYS A 39 -25.88 33.96 -17.47
C LYS A 39 -24.77 33.83 -18.51
N LEU A 40 -23.83 32.93 -18.28
CA LEU A 40 -22.85 32.51 -19.26
C LEU A 40 -23.29 31.18 -19.84
N HIS A 41 -23.71 31.14 -21.09
CA HIS A 41 -23.89 29.90 -21.86
C HIS A 41 -22.52 29.21 -22.02
N ILE A 42 -22.07 28.56 -20.98
CA ILE A 42 -20.97 27.59 -21.04
C ILE A 42 -21.63 26.22 -21.10
N ASN A 43 -21.70 25.65 -22.30
CA ASN A 43 -22.11 24.28 -22.52
C ASN A 43 -21.34 23.35 -21.57
N ASN A 44 -22.08 22.65 -20.73
CA ASN A 44 -21.70 21.40 -20.02
C ASN A 44 -20.23 21.26 -19.60
N PHE A 45 -19.74 22.14 -18.74
CA PHE A 45 -18.73 21.76 -17.77
C PHE A 45 -19.46 21.43 -16.45
N SER A 46 -19.80 20.16 -16.28
CA SER A 46 -20.05 19.62 -14.96
C SER A 46 -18.76 19.82 -14.15
N CYS A 47 -18.70 20.88 -13.36
CA CYS A 47 -17.65 21.05 -12.37
C CYS A 47 -17.92 19.97 -11.31
N ILE A 48 -17.42 18.76 -11.56
CA ILE A 48 -17.26 17.76 -10.52
C ILE A 48 -16.27 18.41 -9.56
N MET A 49 -16.75 18.93 -8.44
CA MET A 49 -15.87 19.28 -7.32
C MET A 49 -15.25 17.95 -6.88
N ALA A 50 -14.03 17.67 -7.34
CA ALA A 50 -13.26 16.57 -6.86
C ALA A 50 -13.15 16.75 -5.34
N ASN A 51 -13.56 15.72 -4.56
CA ASN A 51 -13.36 15.71 -3.13
C ASN A 51 -11.87 15.60 -2.87
N VAL A 52 -11.20 16.73 -2.65
CA VAL A 52 -9.76 16.77 -2.38
C VAL A 52 -9.55 16.70 -0.86
N ILE A 53 -8.93 15.62 -0.42
CA ILE A 53 -8.51 15.44 0.99
C ILE A 53 -7.09 15.96 1.13
N LYS A 54 -6.89 16.93 2.02
CA LYS A 54 -5.56 17.50 2.31
C LYS A 54 -5.04 17.00 3.64
N ILE A 55 -4.07 16.10 3.60
CA ILE A 55 -3.37 15.60 4.77
C ILE A 55 -2.30 16.61 5.16
N LYS A 56 -2.35 17.09 6.40
CA LYS A 56 -1.41 18.09 6.91
C LYS A 56 -0.33 17.50 7.82
N LYS A 57 -0.69 16.48 8.61
CA LYS A 57 0.21 15.76 9.50
C LYS A 57 0.92 14.64 8.73
N GLY A 58 2.18 14.40 9.02
CA GLY A 58 2.95 13.38 8.37
C GLY A 58 4.43 13.74 8.28
N LEU A 59 5.22 12.88 7.64
CA LEU A 59 6.64 13.10 7.47
C LEU A 59 7.15 12.42 6.20
N ASP A 60 7.66 13.19 5.27
CA ASP A 60 8.38 12.66 4.12
C ASP A 60 9.85 12.43 4.48
N ILE A 61 10.33 11.21 4.33
CA ILE A 61 11.71 10.83 4.59
C ILE A 61 12.41 10.69 3.24
N ASN A 62 13.19 11.70 2.88
CA ASN A 62 13.89 11.76 1.59
C ASN A 62 15.08 10.80 1.56
N LEU A 63 14.84 9.55 1.21
CA LEU A 63 15.89 8.54 1.05
C LEU A 63 16.49 8.59 -0.35
N LYS A 64 17.82 8.36 -0.41
CA LYS A 64 18.54 8.16 -1.66
C LYS A 64 18.18 6.81 -2.28
N GLY A 65 17.95 6.79 -3.58
CA GLY A 65 17.78 5.55 -4.32
C GLY A 65 16.38 5.23 -4.77
N LYS A 66 15.58 6.23 -5.12
CA LYS A 66 14.25 6.05 -5.73
C LYS A 66 14.38 5.37 -7.10
N ALA A 67 13.45 4.48 -7.43
CA ALA A 67 13.35 3.88 -8.76
C ALA A 67 13.02 4.93 -9.82
N SER A 68 13.73 4.91 -10.94
CA SER A 68 13.35 5.64 -12.14
C SER A 68 12.30 4.85 -12.94
N ASP A 69 11.46 5.55 -13.69
CA ASP A 69 10.38 4.95 -14.47
C ASP A 69 10.91 4.22 -15.73
N VAL A 70 11.78 3.24 -15.51
CA VAL A 70 12.39 2.40 -16.54
C VAL A 70 12.21 0.91 -16.21
N LEU A 71 12.03 0.10 -17.23
CA LEU A 71 11.95 -1.35 -17.08
C LEU A 71 13.37 -1.94 -17.12
N LEU A 72 13.75 -2.63 -16.06
CA LEU A 72 15.00 -3.35 -15.94
C LEU A 72 14.84 -4.81 -16.38
N ASN A 73 15.94 -5.42 -16.80
CA ASN A 73 15.96 -6.85 -17.04
C ASN A 73 15.85 -7.62 -15.71
N GLY A 74 14.83 -8.45 -15.58
CA GLY A 74 14.66 -9.37 -14.47
C GLY A 74 15.34 -10.70 -14.74
N GLY A 75 15.95 -11.27 -13.70
CA GLY A 75 16.40 -12.67 -13.74
C GLY A 75 15.20 -13.64 -13.72
N LYS A 76 15.36 -14.81 -14.31
CA LYS A 76 14.40 -15.91 -14.11
C LYS A 76 14.54 -16.41 -12.67
N SER A 77 13.41 -16.53 -11.96
CA SER A 77 13.41 -17.12 -10.63
C SER A 77 13.55 -18.63 -10.73
N GLU A 78 14.45 -19.19 -9.93
CA GLU A 78 14.69 -20.63 -9.87
C GLU A 78 13.57 -21.37 -9.13
N SER A 79 12.85 -20.66 -8.26
CA SER A 79 11.70 -21.16 -7.51
C SER A 79 10.75 -20.03 -7.14
N TYR A 80 9.51 -20.39 -6.82
CA TYR A 80 8.47 -19.51 -6.33
C TYR A 80 7.90 -20.09 -5.05
N ALA A 81 7.46 -19.24 -4.13
CA ALA A 81 6.88 -19.73 -2.90
C ALA A 81 5.65 -18.95 -2.46
N ILE A 82 4.76 -19.68 -1.78
CA ILE A 82 3.73 -19.09 -0.93
C ILE A 82 4.25 -19.13 0.50
N VAL A 83 4.27 -17.96 1.15
CA VAL A 83 4.67 -17.79 2.54
C VAL A 83 3.42 -17.43 3.35
N PRO A 84 2.88 -18.34 4.18
CA PRO A 84 1.61 -18.10 4.89
C PRO A 84 1.63 -16.91 5.85
N ASP A 85 2.80 -16.57 6.40
CA ASP A 85 2.97 -15.47 7.37
C ASP A 85 2.63 -14.09 6.81
N TYR A 86 2.57 -13.93 5.49
CA TYR A 86 2.11 -12.68 4.88
C TYR A 86 0.58 -12.50 4.92
N TYR A 87 -0.18 -13.55 5.23
CA TYR A 87 -1.64 -13.54 5.22
C TYR A 87 -2.18 -13.58 6.64
N ASN A 88 -2.52 -12.42 7.20
CA ASN A 88 -3.07 -12.34 8.54
C ASN A 88 -4.48 -12.94 8.63
N GLY A 89 -4.80 -13.53 9.78
CA GLY A 89 -6.13 -14.07 10.08
C GLY A 89 -6.44 -15.42 9.43
N ILE A 90 -5.42 -16.14 8.89
CA ILE A 90 -5.60 -17.49 8.33
C ILE A 90 -4.92 -18.55 9.20
N LEU A 91 -5.42 -19.76 9.14
CA LEU A 91 -4.78 -20.96 9.68
C LEU A 91 -4.42 -21.90 8.51
N PRO A 92 -3.14 -21.92 8.06
CA PRO A 92 -2.76 -22.61 6.83
C PRO A 92 -2.89 -24.13 6.95
N LYS A 93 -3.60 -24.75 6.00
CA LYS A 93 -3.65 -26.20 5.80
C LYS A 93 -3.10 -26.50 4.40
N VAL A 94 -1.93 -27.12 4.34
CA VAL A 94 -1.29 -27.52 3.07
C VAL A 94 -2.11 -28.67 2.46
N VAL A 95 -2.39 -28.54 1.17
CA VAL A 95 -3.12 -29.54 0.35
C VAL A 95 -2.16 -30.25 -0.58
N ALA A 96 -1.26 -29.50 -1.23
CA ALA A 96 -0.29 -30.04 -2.18
C ALA A 96 0.79 -30.91 -1.50
N LYS A 97 1.28 -31.92 -2.21
CA LYS A 97 2.33 -32.83 -1.74
C LYS A 97 3.65 -32.50 -2.42
N VAL A 98 4.76 -32.76 -1.72
CA VAL A 98 6.10 -32.68 -2.33
C VAL A 98 6.20 -33.72 -3.46
N GLY A 99 6.75 -33.31 -4.60
CA GLY A 99 6.81 -34.10 -5.84
C GLY A 99 5.58 -33.97 -6.75
N GLU A 100 4.53 -33.27 -6.29
CA GLU A 100 3.31 -33.07 -7.08
C GLU A 100 3.54 -32.01 -8.16
N LYS A 101 3.09 -32.31 -9.40
CA LYS A 101 3.05 -31.33 -10.49
C LYS A 101 1.78 -30.51 -10.40
N VAL A 102 1.94 -29.20 -10.52
CA VAL A 102 0.87 -28.20 -10.40
C VAL A 102 0.89 -27.25 -11.57
N LYS A 103 -0.26 -26.69 -11.93
CA LYS A 103 -0.38 -25.56 -12.86
C LYS A 103 -0.43 -24.24 -12.10
N ALA A 104 -0.18 -23.14 -12.80
CA ALA A 104 -0.48 -21.83 -12.25
C ALA A 104 -1.99 -21.71 -12.01
N GLY A 105 -2.40 -21.54 -10.75
CA GLY A 105 -3.81 -21.62 -10.34
C GLY A 105 -4.18 -22.89 -9.57
N SER A 106 -3.35 -23.94 -9.54
CA SER A 106 -3.59 -25.15 -8.74
C SER A 106 -3.47 -24.84 -7.24
N VAL A 107 -4.35 -25.41 -6.40
CA VAL A 107 -4.40 -25.13 -4.96
C VAL A 107 -3.22 -25.76 -4.23
N LEU A 108 -2.43 -24.94 -3.52
CA LEU A 108 -1.31 -25.38 -2.69
C LEU A 108 -1.70 -25.48 -1.20
N MET A 109 -2.48 -24.52 -0.70
CA MET A 109 -3.01 -24.54 0.65
C MET A 109 -4.38 -23.87 0.72
N ILE A 110 -5.07 -24.09 1.82
CA ILE A 110 -6.35 -23.46 2.15
C ILE A 110 -6.31 -22.92 3.58
N ASP A 111 -7.22 -22.00 3.90
CA ASP A 111 -7.47 -21.66 5.30
C ASP A 111 -8.26 -22.81 5.96
N LYS A 112 -7.75 -23.32 7.09
CA LYS A 112 -8.38 -24.44 7.81
C LYS A 112 -9.78 -24.08 8.34
N ASN A 113 -9.97 -22.82 8.75
CA ASN A 113 -11.23 -22.35 9.32
C ASN A 113 -12.24 -21.94 8.25
N ARG A 114 -11.74 -21.51 7.07
CA ARG A 114 -12.54 -21.05 5.92
C ARG A 114 -12.00 -21.73 4.66
N PRO A 115 -12.31 -23.02 4.44
CA PRO A 115 -11.70 -23.84 3.37
C PRO A 115 -11.95 -23.35 1.95
N GLU A 116 -12.94 -22.49 1.76
CA GLU A 116 -13.22 -21.80 0.50
C GLU A 116 -12.12 -20.81 0.12
N ILE A 117 -11.35 -20.28 1.09
CA ILE A 117 -10.19 -19.41 0.83
C ILE A 117 -9.01 -20.29 0.40
N LYS A 118 -8.70 -20.22 -0.87
CA LYS A 118 -7.65 -20.99 -1.53
C LYS A 118 -6.43 -20.12 -1.78
N PHE A 119 -5.25 -20.71 -1.64
CA PHE A 119 -3.96 -20.13 -2.02
C PHE A 119 -3.37 -21.04 -3.10
N VAL A 120 -3.16 -20.47 -4.27
CA VAL A 120 -2.86 -21.22 -5.48
C VAL A 120 -1.42 -20.98 -5.94
N SER A 121 -0.86 -21.93 -6.68
CA SER A 121 0.47 -21.77 -7.25
C SER A 121 0.53 -20.59 -8.22
N PRO A 122 1.53 -19.72 -8.09
CA PRO A 122 1.71 -18.61 -9.04
C PRO A 122 2.30 -19.06 -10.39
N VAL A 123 2.85 -20.26 -10.46
CA VAL A 123 3.51 -20.84 -11.65
C VAL A 123 3.13 -22.32 -11.81
N SER A 124 3.29 -22.85 -13.02
CA SER A 124 3.29 -24.31 -13.22
C SER A 124 4.66 -24.89 -12.88
N GLY A 125 4.68 -26.11 -12.40
CA GLY A 125 5.90 -26.80 -12.06
C GLY A 125 5.73 -27.90 -11.03
N GLU A 126 6.78 -28.21 -10.29
CA GLU A 126 6.80 -29.23 -9.26
C GLU A 126 6.93 -28.62 -7.87
N VAL A 127 6.11 -29.09 -6.94
CA VAL A 127 6.23 -28.72 -5.51
C VAL A 127 7.47 -29.40 -4.95
N THR A 128 8.55 -28.64 -4.76
CA THR A 128 9.85 -29.18 -4.31
C THR A 128 9.99 -29.27 -2.80
N ALA A 129 9.34 -28.38 -2.07
CA ALA A 129 9.45 -28.37 -0.61
C ALA A 129 8.20 -27.78 0.08
N VAL A 130 7.92 -28.30 1.26
CA VAL A 130 7.03 -27.67 2.25
C VAL A 130 7.85 -27.44 3.51
N ASN A 131 8.39 -26.24 3.64
CA ASN A 131 9.25 -25.87 4.76
C ASN A 131 8.42 -25.66 6.02
N ARG A 132 8.89 -26.23 7.11
CA ARG A 132 8.22 -26.15 8.41
C ARG A 132 9.19 -25.70 9.49
N GLY A 133 8.74 -24.81 10.33
CA GLY A 133 9.45 -24.35 11.51
C GLY A 133 9.01 -25.05 12.79
N GLU A 134 9.24 -24.38 13.91
CA GLU A 134 8.82 -24.86 15.23
C GLU A 134 7.33 -25.17 15.28
N LYS A 135 6.96 -26.15 16.09
CA LYS A 135 5.56 -26.62 16.25
C LYS A 135 4.88 -26.97 14.93
N ARG A 136 5.66 -27.36 13.91
CA ARG A 136 5.20 -27.69 12.54
C ARG A 136 4.54 -26.52 11.80
N LYS A 137 4.76 -25.27 12.21
CA LYS A 137 4.31 -24.08 11.49
C LYS A 137 4.80 -24.13 10.04
N VAL A 138 3.90 -23.93 9.08
CA VAL A 138 4.25 -23.86 7.65
C VAL A 138 4.95 -22.53 7.39
N LEU A 139 6.22 -22.57 6.98
CA LEU A 139 7.01 -21.38 6.65
C LEU A 139 6.87 -21.02 5.17
N SER A 140 6.96 -22.00 4.29
CA SER A 140 6.78 -21.77 2.84
C SER A 140 6.42 -23.07 2.11
N ILE A 141 5.71 -22.92 0.99
CA ILE A 141 5.45 -23.99 0.02
C ILE A 141 6.16 -23.56 -1.26
N VAL A 142 7.15 -24.34 -1.69
CA VAL A 142 8.07 -23.98 -2.78
C VAL A 142 7.72 -24.76 -4.03
N VAL A 143 7.62 -24.07 -5.15
CA VAL A 143 7.37 -24.62 -6.48
C VAL A 143 8.55 -24.27 -7.39
N LYS A 144 9.15 -25.28 -8.03
CA LYS A 144 10.13 -25.11 -9.09
C LYS A 144 9.38 -24.96 -10.42
N PRO A 145 9.56 -23.85 -11.14
CA PRO A 145 8.76 -23.58 -12.34
C PRO A 145 9.16 -24.47 -13.51
N ASP A 146 8.22 -24.77 -14.38
CA ASP A 146 8.44 -25.32 -15.69
C ASP A 146 9.07 -24.28 -16.64
N ALA A 147 9.62 -24.73 -17.77
CA ALA A 147 10.18 -23.85 -18.79
C ALA A 147 9.13 -22.91 -19.41
N GLN A 148 7.92 -23.41 -19.57
CA GLN A 148 6.73 -22.67 -20.01
C GLN A 148 5.65 -22.84 -18.95
N ILE A 149 4.97 -21.74 -18.61
CA ILE A 149 3.93 -21.73 -17.59
C ILE A 149 2.62 -22.21 -18.21
N GLU A 150 2.07 -23.27 -17.63
CA GLU A 150 0.72 -23.75 -17.91
C GLU A 150 -0.24 -23.20 -16.86
N TYR A 151 -1.42 -22.77 -17.28
CA TYR A 151 -2.44 -22.20 -16.40
C TYR A 151 -3.63 -23.12 -16.22
N GLU A 152 -4.23 -23.07 -15.03
CA GLU A 152 -5.61 -23.52 -14.84
C GLU A 152 -6.55 -22.54 -15.53
N GLU A 153 -7.53 -23.06 -16.26
CA GLU A 153 -8.51 -22.23 -16.95
C GLU A 153 -9.76 -22.02 -16.10
N PHE A 154 -10.01 -20.77 -15.74
CA PHE A 154 -11.23 -20.34 -15.03
C PHE A 154 -12.30 -19.77 -15.98
N GLY A 155 -11.95 -19.60 -17.25
CA GLY A 155 -12.78 -19.02 -18.30
C GLY A 155 -12.85 -17.49 -18.24
N LYS A 156 -12.81 -16.87 -19.40
CA LYS A 156 -13.04 -15.42 -19.54
C LYS A 156 -14.48 -15.09 -19.19
N LYS A 157 -14.70 -14.06 -18.36
CA LYS A 157 -16.03 -13.66 -17.93
C LYS A 157 -16.20 -12.15 -18.01
N ASN A 158 -17.30 -11.70 -18.58
CA ASN A 158 -17.63 -10.28 -18.59
C ASN A 158 -18.23 -9.90 -17.24
N VAL A 159 -17.51 -9.12 -16.45
CA VAL A 159 -17.93 -8.68 -15.09
C VAL A 159 -19.28 -7.95 -15.13
N ALA A 160 -19.61 -7.23 -16.21
CA ALA A 160 -20.86 -6.49 -16.30
C ALA A 160 -22.10 -7.41 -16.22
N SER A 161 -22.00 -8.64 -16.73
CA SER A 161 -23.11 -9.63 -16.73
C SER A 161 -23.18 -10.47 -15.47
N LEU A 162 -22.15 -10.41 -14.59
CA LEU A 162 -22.10 -11.25 -13.38
C LEU A 162 -22.78 -10.58 -12.19
N GLN A 163 -23.34 -11.43 -11.32
CA GLN A 163 -23.80 -11.04 -10.00
C GLN A 163 -22.65 -11.09 -8.98
N GLY A 164 -22.78 -10.40 -7.83
CA GLY A 164 -21.75 -10.37 -6.80
C GLY A 164 -21.35 -11.77 -6.27
N ALA A 165 -22.29 -12.67 -6.13
CA ALA A 165 -22.03 -14.05 -5.72
C ALA A 165 -21.15 -14.81 -6.73
N GLU A 166 -21.40 -14.62 -8.03
CA GLU A 166 -20.60 -15.25 -9.09
C GLU A 166 -19.19 -14.69 -9.16
N VAL A 167 -19.03 -13.35 -8.97
CA VAL A 167 -17.72 -12.71 -8.88
C VAL A 167 -16.94 -13.27 -7.68
N LYS A 168 -17.59 -13.38 -6.52
CA LYS A 168 -17.01 -13.97 -5.30
C LYS A 168 -16.53 -15.40 -5.55
N GLU A 169 -17.35 -16.24 -6.15
CA GLU A 169 -17.01 -17.63 -6.46
C GLU A 169 -15.78 -17.73 -7.40
N VAL A 170 -15.71 -16.90 -8.44
CA VAL A 170 -14.57 -16.86 -9.36
C VAL A 170 -13.29 -16.48 -8.61
N LEU A 171 -13.33 -15.47 -7.76
CA LEU A 171 -12.16 -15.01 -6.98
C LEU A 171 -11.69 -16.07 -5.97
N LEU A 172 -12.61 -16.75 -5.29
CA LEU A 172 -12.30 -17.85 -4.37
C LEU A 172 -11.68 -19.04 -5.10
N ASN A 173 -12.26 -19.42 -6.24
CA ASN A 173 -11.77 -20.56 -7.02
C ASN A 173 -10.40 -20.30 -7.65
N ALA A 174 -10.15 -19.10 -8.12
CA ALA A 174 -8.88 -18.70 -8.72
C ALA A 174 -7.79 -18.30 -7.71
N GLY A 175 -8.07 -18.39 -6.39
CA GLY A 175 -7.11 -18.01 -5.34
C GLY A 175 -6.76 -16.53 -5.29
N MET A 176 -7.65 -15.65 -5.77
CA MET A 176 -7.47 -14.20 -5.74
C MET A 176 -8.07 -13.57 -4.48
N TRP A 177 -8.88 -14.32 -3.72
CA TRP A 177 -9.52 -13.82 -2.51
C TRP A 177 -8.56 -13.30 -1.45
N PRO A 178 -7.36 -13.89 -1.20
CA PRO A 178 -6.40 -13.39 -0.24
C PRO A 178 -5.87 -11.97 -0.51
N PHE A 179 -6.09 -11.41 -1.69
CA PHE A 179 -5.76 -10.01 -2.00
C PHE A 179 -6.74 -9.01 -1.39
N ILE A 180 -7.90 -9.48 -0.94
CA ILE A 180 -8.91 -8.66 -0.27
C ILE A 180 -8.69 -8.77 1.23
N LYS A 181 -8.36 -7.65 1.86
CA LYS A 181 -8.24 -7.52 3.31
C LYS A 181 -9.47 -6.84 3.88
N GLN A 182 -9.77 -7.08 5.14
CA GLN A 182 -10.85 -6.39 5.84
C GLN A 182 -10.35 -5.59 7.04
N ARG A 183 -11.00 -4.49 7.31
CA ARG A 183 -11.00 -3.80 8.59
C ARG A 183 -12.39 -3.92 9.22
N PRO A 184 -12.49 -4.12 10.51
CA PRO A 184 -11.41 -4.20 11.54
C PRO A 184 -10.45 -5.37 11.30
N TYR A 185 -9.39 -5.40 12.09
CA TYR A 185 -8.38 -6.46 12.28
C TYR A 185 -7.25 -6.52 11.23
N ASP A 186 -7.41 -5.95 10.04
CA ASP A 186 -6.44 -6.06 8.93
C ASP A 186 -6.03 -7.51 8.65
N ILE A 187 -7.02 -8.33 8.36
CA ILE A 187 -6.90 -9.76 8.03
C ILE A 187 -7.45 -10.02 6.63
N VAL A 188 -7.23 -11.23 6.10
CA VAL A 188 -7.90 -11.69 4.88
C VAL A 188 -9.41 -11.68 5.09
N ALA A 189 -10.15 -11.05 4.17
CA ALA A 189 -11.58 -10.84 4.28
C ALA A 189 -12.36 -12.15 4.45
N ALA A 190 -13.36 -12.13 5.34
CA ALA A 190 -14.25 -13.27 5.50
C ALA A 190 -15.23 -13.35 4.32
N PRO A 191 -15.30 -14.47 3.59
CA PRO A 191 -16.16 -14.58 2.41
C PRO A 191 -17.68 -14.46 2.73
N LEU A 192 -18.07 -14.71 3.97
CA LEU A 192 -19.46 -14.58 4.41
C LEU A 192 -19.87 -13.13 4.67
N ASP A 193 -18.91 -12.24 4.91
CA ASP A 193 -19.18 -10.84 5.15
C ASP A 193 -19.53 -10.11 3.85
N THR A 194 -20.30 -9.05 3.98
CA THR A 194 -20.55 -8.08 2.91
C THR A 194 -20.01 -6.74 3.40
N PRO A 195 -19.00 -6.17 2.73
CA PRO A 195 -18.41 -4.93 3.19
C PRO A 195 -19.38 -3.76 3.00
N ARG A 196 -19.36 -2.82 3.94
CA ARG A 196 -20.05 -1.53 3.79
C ARG A 196 -19.55 -0.78 2.56
N ASP A 197 -18.24 -0.71 2.39
CA ASP A 197 -17.54 -0.04 1.28
C ASP A 197 -16.22 -0.77 1.00
N ILE A 198 -15.61 -0.52 -0.18
CA ILE A 198 -14.29 -1.04 -0.54
C ILE A 198 -13.37 0.14 -0.85
N PHE A 199 -12.12 0.08 -0.38
CA PHE A 199 -11.14 1.15 -0.54
C PHE A 199 -9.90 0.64 -1.27
N VAL A 200 -9.43 1.44 -2.24
CA VAL A 200 -8.21 1.21 -3.01
C VAL A 200 -7.39 2.49 -3.00
N SER A 201 -6.19 2.47 -2.45
CA SER A 201 -5.27 3.59 -2.57
C SER A 201 -4.42 3.42 -3.82
N ALA A 202 -4.71 4.16 -4.89
CA ALA A 202 -4.05 4.03 -6.20
C ALA A 202 -2.79 4.90 -6.31
N PHE A 203 -2.07 5.09 -5.22
CA PHE A 203 -0.73 5.67 -5.16
C PHE A 203 -0.02 5.20 -3.91
N TYR A 204 1.29 5.48 -3.84
CA TYR A 204 2.12 5.16 -2.69
C TYR A 204 2.83 6.42 -2.19
N SER A 205 3.00 6.59 -0.88
CA SER A 205 3.67 7.74 -0.27
C SER A 205 4.81 7.38 0.67
N ALA A 206 5.05 6.09 0.92
CA ALA A 206 6.17 5.64 1.75
C ALA A 206 7.53 6.05 1.15
N PRO A 207 8.60 6.08 1.93
CA PRO A 207 9.94 6.38 1.41
C PRO A 207 10.32 5.43 0.26
N LEU A 208 10.86 5.99 -0.82
CA LEU A 208 11.23 5.28 -2.06
C LEU A 208 10.06 4.58 -2.77
N ALA A 209 8.83 4.94 -2.46
CA ALA A 209 7.65 4.29 -2.99
C ALA A 209 7.63 4.23 -4.53
N PRO A 210 7.10 3.14 -5.10
CA PRO A 210 6.94 3.00 -6.54
C PRO A 210 5.93 4.00 -7.10
N ASN A 211 6.08 4.35 -8.37
CA ASN A 211 5.12 5.15 -9.11
C ASN A 211 4.01 4.25 -9.66
N PHE A 212 2.79 4.36 -9.12
CA PHE A 212 1.67 3.52 -9.56
C PHE A 212 1.24 3.83 -10.99
N ASP A 213 1.32 5.09 -11.43
CA ASP A 213 1.00 5.48 -12.80
C ASP A 213 1.93 4.78 -13.82
N PHE A 214 3.19 4.53 -13.44
CA PHE A 214 4.09 3.72 -14.26
C PHE A 214 3.72 2.22 -14.23
N ILE A 215 3.33 1.70 -13.06
CA ILE A 215 2.92 0.29 -12.90
C ILE A 215 1.68 -0.02 -13.72
N VAL A 216 0.67 0.84 -13.70
CA VAL A 216 -0.63 0.61 -14.37
C VAL A 216 -0.56 0.83 -15.87
N LYS A 217 0.48 1.50 -16.37
CA LYS A 217 0.64 1.83 -17.79
C LYS A 217 0.59 0.58 -18.68
N GLY A 218 -0.38 0.59 -19.62
CA GLY A 218 -0.66 -0.55 -20.50
C GLY A 218 -1.50 -1.67 -19.85
N GLN A 219 -1.96 -1.47 -18.61
CA GLN A 219 -2.83 -2.40 -17.85
C GLN A 219 -4.09 -1.69 -17.30
N GLU A 220 -4.41 -0.50 -17.86
CA GLU A 220 -5.54 0.32 -17.39
C GLU A 220 -6.87 -0.41 -17.57
N ALA A 221 -7.00 -1.21 -18.64
CA ALA A 221 -8.20 -2.03 -18.88
C ALA A 221 -8.36 -3.12 -17.82
N ASP A 222 -7.25 -3.76 -17.42
CA ASP A 222 -7.27 -4.77 -16.34
C ASP A 222 -7.62 -4.10 -15.01
N PHE A 223 -7.04 -2.93 -14.72
CA PHE A 223 -7.36 -2.18 -13.51
C PHE A 223 -8.84 -1.80 -13.45
N GLN A 224 -9.41 -1.26 -14.54
CA GLN A 224 -10.83 -0.94 -14.63
C GLN A 224 -11.72 -2.17 -14.44
N THR A 225 -11.37 -3.31 -15.06
CA THR A 225 -12.12 -4.56 -14.89
C THR A 225 -12.06 -5.06 -13.44
N GLY A 226 -10.91 -4.93 -12.78
CA GLY A 226 -10.75 -5.26 -11.36
C GLY A 226 -11.63 -4.38 -10.47
N LEU A 227 -11.66 -3.07 -10.71
CA LEU A 227 -12.55 -2.15 -9.98
C LEU A 227 -14.02 -2.50 -10.20
N ASN A 228 -14.42 -2.84 -11.42
CA ASN A 228 -15.78 -3.27 -11.72
C ASN A 228 -16.14 -4.56 -10.98
N ALA A 229 -15.20 -5.50 -10.85
CA ALA A 229 -15.39 -6.73 -10.09
C ALA A 229 -15.57 -6.44 -8.59
N LEU A 230 -14.74 -5.58 -8.02
CA LEU A 230 -14.87 -5.14 -6.62
C LEU A 230 -16.21 -4.44 -6.37
N ALA A 231 -16.68 -3.60 -7.30
CA ALA A 231 -17.98 -2.93 -7.17
C ALA A 231 -19.17 -3.88 -7.10
N LYS A 232 -19.05 -5.13 -7.59
CA LYS A 232 -20.08 -6.17 -7.44
C LYS A 232 -20.10 -6.84 -6.07
N LEU A 233 -19.05 -6.66 -5.27
CA LEU A 233 -18.90 -7.33 -3.96
C LEU A 233 -19.43 -6.51 -2.79
N THR A 234 -19.84 -5.26 -3.01
CA THR A 234 -20.40 -4.37 -1.98
C THR A 234 -21.73 -3.79 -2.41
N ASN A 235 -22.58 -3.52 -1.43
CA ASN A 235 -23.79 -2.72 -1.62
C ASN A 235 -23.53 -1.21 -1.51
N GLY A 236 -22.34 -0.81 -1.07
CA GLY A 236 -21.91 0.56 -0.95
C GLY A 236 -21.09 1.04 -2.15
N LYS A 237 -19.99 1.72 -1.89
CA LYS A 237 -19.14 2.31 -2.92
C LYS A 237 -17.73 1.72 -2.90
N VAL A 238 -17.08 1.76 -4.06
CA VAL A 238 -15.64 1.56 -4.17
C VAL A 238 -14.99 2.93 -4.26
N TYR A 239 -14.20 3.27 -3.24
CA TYR A 239 -13.42 4.51 -3.19
C TYR A 239 -12.01 4.25 -3.72
N VAL A 240 -11.56 5.10 -4.63
CA VAL A 240 -10.21 5.03 -5.19
C VAL A 240 -9.48 6.33 -4.88
N GLY A 241 -8.54 6.27 -3.94
CA GLY A 241 -7.68 7.41 -3.61
C GLY A 241 -6.59 7.59 -4.67
N VAL A 242 -6.47 8.79 -5.21
CA VAL A 242 -5.50 9.12 -6.26
C VAL A 242 -4.72 10.40 -5.94
N ARG A 243 -3.54 10.57 -6.52
CA ARG A 243 -2.87 11.87 -6.59
C ARG A 243 -3.48 12.72 -7.70
N SER A 244 -3.47 14.03 -7.54
CA SER A 244 -3.87 14.94 -8.60
C SER A 244 -3.07 14.69 -9.89
N GLY A 245 -3.78 14.60 -11.01
CA GLY A 245 -3.18 14.31 -12.33
C GLY A 245 -2.82 12.84 -12.58
N SER A 246 -3.18 11.89 -11.71
CA SER A 246 -2.96 10.46 -11.95
C SER A 246 -3.74 9.95 -13.16
N VAL A 247 -3.16 9.04 -13.92
CA VAL A 247 -3.78 8.41 -15.12
C VAL A 247 -5.04 7.61 -14.77
N VAL A 248 -5.19 7.17 -13.51
CA VAL A 248 -6.37 6.42 -13.05
C VAL A 248 -7.52 7.28 -12.56
N SER A 249 -7.38 8.62 -12.57
CA SER A 249 -8.46 9.55 -12.20
C SER A 249 -9.70 9.46 -13.11
N GLY A 250 -9.56 8.87 -14.30
CA GLY A 250 -10.66 8.67 -15.25
C GLY A 250 -11.41 7.35 -15.11
N MET A 251 -11.14 6.52 -14.09
CA MET A 251 -11.82 5.24 -13.90
C MET A 251 -13.32 5.42 -13.63
N LYS A 252 -14.12 4.51 -14.16
CA LYS A 252 -15.58 4.61 -14.13
C LYS A 252 -16.19 3.63 -13.12
N GLY A 253 -17.41 3.96 -12.64
CA GLY A 253 -18.15 3.07 -11.72
C GLY A 253 -17.61 3.04 -10.30
N VAL A 254 -16.73 3.97 -9.93
CA VAL A 254 -16.10 4.13 -8.62
C VAL A 254 -16.08 5.59 -8.19
N GLU A 255 -15.90 5.85 -6.92
CA GLU A 255 -15.71 7.21 -6.38
C GLU A 255 -14.22 7.54 -6.33
N ILE A 256 -13.80 8.45 -7.20
CA ILE A 256 -12.43 8.96 -7.19
C ILE A 256 -12.30 10.03 -6.11
N VAL A 257 -11.30 9.89 -5.26
CA VAL A 257 -10.97 10.85 -4.19
C VAL A 257 -9.54 11.31 -4.39
N GLU A 258 -9.33 12.59 -4.64
CA GLU A 258 -7.99 13.14 -4.68
C GLU A 258 -7.43 13.32 -3.27
N VAL A 259 -6.20 12.85 -3.05
CA VAL A 259 -5.53 12.92 -1.75
C VAL A 259 -4.17 13.56 -1.91
N GLU A 260 -3.96 14.65 -1.19
CA GLU A 260 -2.71 15.42 -1.18
C GLU A 260 -2.09 15.41 0.22
N GLY A 261 -0.79 15.48 0.28
CA GLY A 261 -0.04 15.60 1.53
C GLY A 261 1.17 14.68 1.62
N PRO A 262 1.93 14.78 2.73
CA PRO A 262 3.07 13.94 3.00
C PRO A 262 2.66 12.49 3.32
N HIS A 263 3.63 11.59 3.42
CA HIS A 263 3.40 10.27 4.01
C HIS A 263 2.86 10.45 5.45
N PRO A 264 1.77 9.75 5.84
CA PRO A 264 1.17 8.55 5.28
C PRO A 264 -0.12 8.78 4.44
N ALA A 265 -0.20 9.83 3.63
CA ALA A 265 -1.40 10.15 2.84
C ALA A 265 -1.89 8.99 1.94
N ALA A 266 -1.00 8.10 1.51
CA ALA A 266 -1.36 6.92 0.71
C ALA A 266 -1.80 5.71 1.54
N ASN A 267 -1.64 5.72 2.87
CA ASN A 267 -2.14 4.62 3.68
C ASN A 267 -3.65 4.57 3.59
N VAL A 268 -4.18 3.40 3.25
CA VAL A 268 -5.62 3.24 3.03
C VAL A 268 -6.42 3.54 4.31
N GLY A 269 -5.86 3.28 5.51
CA GLY A 269 -6.46 3.63 6.79
C GLY A 269 -6.66 5.13 6.97
N VAL A 270 -5.68 5.93 6.57
CA VAL A 270 -5.79 7.40 6.59
C VAL A 270 -6.92 7.87 5.66
N GLN A 271 -7.01 7.28 4.47
CA GLN A 271 -8.08 7.62 3.53
C GLN A 271 -9.46 7.20 4.04
N ILE A 272 -9.59 6.01 4.62
CA ILE A 272 -10.83 5.54 5.26
C ILE A 272 -11.27 6.50 6.35
N ASN A 273 -10.37 6.89 7.26
CA ASN A 273 -10.67 7.80 8.35
C ASN A 273 -11.21 9.16 7.86
N HIS A 274 -10.66 9.71 6.77
CA HIS A 274 -11.09 10.99 6.22
C HIS A 274 -12.34 10.90 5.32
N ILE A 275 -12.61 9.74 4.70
CA ILE A 275 -13.77 9.56 3.82
C ILE A 275 -14.97 9.09 4.63
N LYS A 276 -14.79 7.99 5.36
CA LYS A 276 -15.87 7.34 6.12
C LYS A 276 -15.29 6.38 7.15
N PRO A 277 -15.03 6.83 8.38
CA PRO A 277 -14.45 6.03 9.46
C PRO A 277 -15.18 4.72 9.73
N VAL A 278 -14.50 3.74 10.28
CA VAL A 278 -15.06 2.41 10.59
C VAL A 278 -15.51 2.37 12.04
N ASN A 279 -16.81 2.12 12.26
CA ASN A 279 -17.38 1.98 13.59
C ASN A 279 -17.52 0.51 14.00
N LYS A 280 -17.78 0.28 15.28
CA LYS A 280 -18.09 -1.06 15.81
C LYS A 280 -19.24 -1.71 15.03
N GLY A 281 -19.05 -2.94 14.59
CA GLY A 281 -20.03 -3.71 13.81
C GLY A 281 -20.02 -3.43 12.30
N GLU A 282 -19.21 -2.49 11.83
CA GLU A 282 -19.02 -2.25 10.40
C GLU A 282 -17.79 -2.99 9.87
N VAL A 283 -17.89 -3.48 8.64
CA VAL A 283 -16.79 -4.10 7.91
C VAL A 283 -16.54 -3.34 6.62
N VAL A 284 -15.30 -2.98 6.36
CA VAL A 284 -14.86 -2.43 5.07
C VAL A 284 -13.73 -3.29 4.52
N TRP A 285 -13.64 -3.36 3.20
CA TRP A 285 -12.54 -4.09 2.55
C TRP A 285 -11.54 -3.13 1.93
N THR A 286 -10.30 -3.60 1.88
CA THR A 286 -9.19 -2.87 1.25
C THR A 286 -8.47 -3.78 0.28
N VAL A 287 -8.04 -3.22 -0.86
CA VAL A 287 -7.28 -3.96 -1.89
C VAL A 287 -6.12 -3.09 -2.36
N ASN A 288 -4.93 -3.69 -2.46
CA ASN A 288 -3.77 -3.01 -3.02
C ASN A 288 -4.00 -2.76 -4.53
N PRO A 289 -3.67 -1.59 -5.07
CA PRO A 289 -3.97 -1.25 -6.47
C PRO A 289 -3.28 -2.17 -7.49
N ALA A 290 -2.10 -2.70 -7.20
CA ALA A 290 -1.46 -3.70 -8.07
C ALA A 290 -2.22 -5.04 -8.08
N ASP A 291 -2.86 -5.41 -6.97
CA ASP A 291 -3.67 -6.64 -6.89
C ASP A 291 -5.02 -6.47 -7.60
N VAL A 292 -5.56 -5.24 -7.67
CA VAL A 292 -6.74 -4.94 -8.51
C VAL A 292 -6.46 -5.24 -9.99
N ILE A 293 -5.24 -4.96 -10.49
CA ILE A 293 -4.82 -5.30 -11.86
C ILE A 293 -4.85 -6.82 -12.05
N VAL A 294 -4.33 -7.58 -11.08
CA VAL A 294 -4.31 -9.06 -11.11
C VAL A 294 -5.73 -9.63 -11.13
N ILE A 295 -6.62 -9.09 -10.29
CA ILE A 295 -8.05 -9.46 -10.26
C ILE A 295 -8.69 -9.19 -11.63
N GLY A 296 -8.50 -8.01 -12.21
CA GLY A 296 -9.08 -7.69 -13.51
C GLY A 296 -8.57 -8.58 -14.64
N ARG A 297 -7.29 -8.92 -14.59
CA ARG A 297 -6.65 -9.82 -15.54
C ARG A 297 -7.27 -11.23 -15.52
N LEU A 298 -7.66 -11.71 -14.34
CA LEU A 298 -8.38 -12.99 -14.21
C LEU A 298 -9.65 -12.99 -15.07
N PHE A 299 -10.49 -11.95 -14.99
CA PHE A 299 -11.73 -11.88 -15.76
C PHE A 299 -11.45 -11.69 -17.26
N ASN A 300 -10.45 -10.88 -17.62
CA ASN A 300 -10.12 -10.57 -19.02
C ASN A 300 -9.42 -11.74 -19.73
N LYS A 301 -8.55 -12.46 -19.04
CA LYS A 301 -7.79 -13.59 -19.62
C LYS A 301 -8.37 -14.96 -19.29
N GLY A 302 -9.09 -15.09 -18.18
CA GLY A 302 -9.65 -16.36 -17.70
C GLY A 302 -8.63 -17.26 -16.99
N VAL A 303 -7.47 -16.73 -16.61
CA VAL A 303 -6.38 -17.46 -15.95
C VAL A 303 -5.83 -16.68 -14.76
N ALA A 304 -5.26 -17.38 -13.79
CA ALA A 304 -4.63 -16.77 -12.62
C ALA A 304 -3.19 -16.29 -12.95
N ASP A 305 -3.07 -15.13 -13.58
CA ASP A 305 -1.80 -14.51 -13.96
C ASP A 305 -1.30 -13.57 -12.85
N PHE A 306 -0.40 -14.05 -11.99
CA PHE A 306 0.18 -13.33 -10.85
C PHE A 306 1.39 -12.45 -11.24
N SER A 307 1.56 -12.11 -12.51
CA SER A 307 2.63 -11.21 -12.92
C SER A 307 2.41 -9.82 -12.35
N ARG A 308 3.50 -9.19 -11.89
CA ARG A 308 3.50 -7.84 -11.31
C ARG A 308 4.77 -7.08 -11.63
N MET A 309 4.72 -5.77 -11.43
CA MET A 309 5.87 -4.87 -11.51
C MET A 309 6.39 -4.62 -10.10
N VAL A 310 7.70 -4.80 -9.90
CA VAL A 310 8.36 -4.58 -8.60
C VAL A 310 9.45 -3.54 -8.79
N ALA A 311 9.43 -2.49 -7.97
CA ALA A 311 10.46 -1.44 -7.96
C ALA A 311 11.70 -1.94 -7.21
N ILE A 312 12.88 -1.73 -7.78
CA ILE A 312 14.17 -1.96 -7.13
C ILE A 312 14.69 -0.59 -6.67
N THR A 313 14.85 -0.44 -5.35
CA THR A 313 15.13 0.84 -4.72
C THR A 313 16.20 0.71 -3.62
N GLY A 314 16.69 1.85 -3.16
CA GLY A 314 17.62 1.93 -2.03
C GLY A 314 18.99 2.46 -2.42
N SER A 315 19.75 2.91 -1.41
CA SER A 315 21.09 3.49 -1.60
C SER A 315 22.11 2.48 -2.08
N GLU A 316 21.94 1.21 -1.71
CA GLU A 316 22.88 0.11 -2.00
C GLU A 316 22.57 -0.61 -3.32
N THR A 317 21.73 -0.02 -4.18
CA THR A 317 21.45 -0.54 -5.52
C THR A 317 22.27 0.19 -6.59
N THR A 318 22.81 -0.56 -7.56
CA THR A 318 23.49 -0.04 -8.75
C THR A 318 22.52 0.36 -9.85
N GLU A 319 21.46 -0.44 -10.03
CA GLU A 319 20.40 -0.20 -11.00
C GLU A 319 19.06 -0.01 -10.26
N ARG A 320 18.35 1.08 -10.57
CA ARG A 320 17.08 1.47 -9.95
C ARG A 320 16.01 1.64 -11.00
N GLY A 321 14.95 0.88 -10.88
CA GLY A 321 13.86 0.86 -11.85
C GLY A 321 12.88 -0.25 -11.52
N TYR A 322 12.15 -0.71 -12.50
CA TYR A 322 11.11 -1.72 -12.31
C TYR A 322 11.47 -3.03 -12.99
N VAL A 323 11.18 -4.13 -12.32
CA VAL A 323 11.32 -5.49 -12.86
C VAL A 323 9.94 -6.11 -13.00
N LYS A 324 9.64 -6.67 -14.17
CA LYS A 324 8.44 -7.50 -14.33
C LYS A 324 8.75 -8.91 -13.85
N THR A 325 7.97 -9.40 -12.90
CA THR A 325 8.14 -10.71 -12.27
C THR A 325 6.78 -11.35 -11.95
N ILE A 326 6.80 -12.51 -11.31
CA ILE A 326 5.61 -13.20 -10.79
C ILE A 326 5.68 -13.17 -9.25
N SER A 327 4.54 -13.03 -8.58
CA SER A 327 4.45 -13.05 -7.12
C SER A 327 5.14 -14.28 -6.52
N GLY A 328 5.80 -14.10 -5.36
CA GLY A 328 6.50 -15.18 -4.67
C GLY A 328 7.82 -15.60 -5.31
N CYS A 329 8.39 -14.84 -6.26
CA CYS A 329 9.72 -15.09 -6.81
C CYS A 329 10.82 -14.93 -5.75
N THR A 330 12.00 -15.52 -6.00
CA THR A 330 13.16 -15.34 -5.12
C THR A 330 13.69 -13.91 -5.18
N ILE A 331 14.15 -13.39 -4.06
CA ILE A 331 14.79 -12.06 -3.99
C ILE A 331 16.01 -12.00 -4.90
N LYS A 332 16.80 -13.07 -4.94
CA LYS A 332 17.97 -13.21 -5.81
C LYS A 332 17.64 -12.91 -7.27
N SER A 333 16.50 -13.37 -7.78
CA SER A 333 16.09 -13.11 -9.18
C SER A 333 15.85 -11.63 -9.48
N LEU A 334 15.54 -10.82 -8.46
CA LEU A 334 15.25 -9.40 -8.59
C LEU A 334 16.51 -8.54 -8.47
N VAL A 335 17.38 -8.85 -7.49
CA VAL A 335 18.50 -7.98 -7.11
C VAL A 335 19.88 -8.48 -7.51
N ASN A 336 20.02 -9.72 -8.01
CA ASN A 336 21.32 -10.25 -8.42
C ASN A 336 21.97 -9.38 -9.50
N GLY A 337 23.22 -8.96 -9.25
CA GLY A 337 23.95 -8.05 -10.12
C GLY A 337 23.51 -6.59 -10.07
N LYS A 338 22.52 -6.25 -9.22
CA LYS A 338 21.97 -4.89 -9.08
C LYS A 338 22.24 -4.24 -7.72
N VAL A 339 23.03 -4.89 -6.87
CA VAL A 339 23.43 -4.39 -5.55
C VAL A 339 24.90 -4.10 -5.48
N LEU A 340 25.32 -3.12 -4.67
CA LEU A 340 26.71 -2.70 -4.54
C LEU A 340 27.61 -3.75 -3.87
N GLY A 341 27.06 -4.65 -3.08
CA GLY A 341 27.74 -5.75 -2.40
C GLY A 341 26.73 -6.79 -1.94
N GLN A 342 27.22 -7.85 -1.28
CA GLN A 342 26.35 -8.87 -0.65
C GLN A 342 26.45 -8.85 0.86
N GLU A 343 27.52 -8.23 1.39
CA GLU A 343 27.78 -8.08 2.82
C GLU A 343 27.36 -6.68 3.28
N HIS A 344 27.05 -6.53 4.56
CA HIS A 344 26.71 -5.26 5.21
C HIS A 344 25.51 -4.52 4.62
N ILE A 345 24.66 -5.22 3.86
CA ILE A 345 23.42 -4.69 3.31
C ILE A 345 22.19 -5.37 3.94
N ARG A 346 21.13 -4.59 4.07
CA ARG A 346 19.81 -5.07 4.44
C ARG A 346 18.91 -5.04 3.21
N ILE A 347 18.41 -6.21 2.84
CA ILE A 347 17.39 -6.35 1.80
C ILE A 347 16.03 -6.41 2.49
N ILE A 348 15.11 -5.59 2.02
CA ILE A 348 13.76 -5.46 2.57
C ILE A 348 12.77 -5.76 1.44
N SER A 349 11.89 -6.74 1.65
CA SER A 349 10.69 -6.90 0.84
C SER A 349 9.68 -5.87 1.30
N GLY A 350 9.30 -4.94 0.42
CA GLY A 350 8.52 -3.76 0.75
C GLY A 350 9.37 -2.50 1.01
N ASN A 351 8.76 -1.50 1.66
CA ASN A 351 9.41 -0.24 2.01
C ASN A 351 10.12 -0.31 3.37
N VAL A 352 10.91 0.71 3.70
CA VAL A 352 11.72 0.76 4.95
C VAL A 352 10.90 0.88 6.23
N LEU A 353 9.62 1.24 6.16
CA LEU A 353 8.76 1.45 7.33
C LEU A 353 7.94 0.21 7.70
N THR A 354 7.41 -0.51 6.71
CA THR A 354 6.50 -1.64 6.92
C THR A 354 7.00 -2.95 6.34
N GLY A 355 8.11 -2.92 5.57
CA GLY A 355 8.64 -4.09 4.88
C GLY A 355 9.34 -5.09 5.83
N THR A 356 9.57 -6.27 5.34
CA THR A 356 10.19 -7.38 6.06
C THR A 356 11.63 -7.60 5.59
N LYS A 357 12.59 -7.72 6.53
CA LYS A 357 13.96 -8.13 6.20
C LYS A 357 13.94 -9.53 5.59
N VAL A 358 14.57 -9.68 4.45
CA VAL A 358 14.67 -10.94 3.72
C VAL A 358 16.11 -11.21 3.30
N ASN A 359 16.46 -12.48 3.14
CA ASN A 359 17.75 -12.91 2.59
C ASN A 359 17.63 -13.07 1.07
N MET A 360 18.79 -13.22 0.38
CA MET A 360 18.84 -13.46 -1.07
C MET A 360 18.02 -14.69 -1.50
N ASP A 361 18.02 -15.74 -0.69
CA ASP A 361 17.25 -16.98 -0.94
C ASP A 361 15.80 -16.90 -0.45
N GLY A 362 15.41 -15.77 0.13
CA GLY A 362 14.04 -15.48 0.53
C GLY A 362 13.13 -15.18 -0.66
N TYR A 363 11.86 -14.96 -0.37
CA TYR A 363 10.82 -14.74 -1.38
C TYR A 363 10.20 -13.36 -1.23
N LEU A 364 9.76 -12.80 -2.36
CA LEU A 364 9.01 -11.54 -2.38
C LEU A 364 7.70 -11.70 -1.61
N GLY A 365 7.41 -10.74 -0.74
CA GLY A 365 6.17 -10.70 0.03
C GLY A 365 4.93 -10.65 -0.86
N ALA A 366 3.85 -11.26 -0.41
CA ALA A 366 2.64 -11.46 -1.20
C ALA A 366 2.01 -10.15 -1.71
N TYR A 367 2.14 -9.09 -0.92
CA TYR A 367 1.56 -7.76 -1.20
C TYR A 367 2.60 -6.72 -1.64
N ASP A 368 3.89 -7.10 -1.72
CA ASP A 368 4.98 -6.16 -1.95
C ASP A 368 5.18 -5.88 -3.44
N ASN A 369 5.32 -4.59 -3.77
CA ASN A 369 5.62 -4.10 -5.11
C ASN A 369 6.96 -3.35 -5.16
N GLN A 370 7.78 -3.52 -4.12
CA GLN A 370 9.05 -2.84 -3.93
C GLN A 370 10.02 -3.75 -3.20
N ILE A 371 11.29 -3.69 -3.61
CA ILE A 371 12.44 -4.18 -2.86
C ILE A 371 13.29 -2.98 -2.53
N THR A 372 13.68 -2.87 -1.27
CA THR A 372 14.53 -1.78 -0.78
C THR A 372 15.83 -2.34 -0.23
N VAL A 373 16.97 -1.82 -0.69
CA VAL A 373 18.29 -2.24 -0.23
C VAL A 373 19.01 -1.04 0.40
N ILE A 374 19.32 -1.15 1.68
CA ILE A 374 19.98 -0.12 2.49
C ILE A 374 21.18 -0.72 3.22
N PRO A 375 22.10 0.12 3.77
CA PRO A 375 23.18 -0.37 4.62
C PRO A 375 22.62 -1.06 5.87
N GLU A 376 23.22 -2.19 6.28
CA GLU A 376 22.91 -2.84 7.57
C GLU A 376 23.41 -1.96 8.74
N GLY A 377 24.55 -1.31 8.59
CA GLY A 377 25.15 -0.41 9.58
C GLY A 377 25.94 -1.12 10.68
N ASP A 378 26.26 -2.40 10.50
CA ASP A 378 27.02 -3.25 11.44
C ASP A 378 28.51 -2.92 11.49
N GLU A 379 29.07 -2.30 10.45
CA GLU A 379 30.48 -1.85 10.42
C GLU A 379 30.72 -0.46 11.03
N THR A 380 29.66 0.24 11.44
CA THR A 380 29.82 1.63 11.89
C THR A 380 30.15 1.71 13.37
N HIS A 381 31.41 2.03 13.67
CA HIS A 381 31.88 2.30 15.02
C HIS A 381 32.00 3.81 15.24
N GLU A 382 31.15 4.36 16.09
CA GLU A 382 31.14 5.80 16.38
C GLU A 382 31.59 6.06 17.83
N PHE A 383 32.71 6.78 17.99
CA PHE A 383 33.11 7.31 19.28
C PHE A 383 32.53 8.72 19.46
N LEU A 384 31.84 8.97 20.56
CA LEU A 384 31.15 10.24 20.87
C LEU A 384 30.16 10.70 19.76
N GLY A 385 29.54 9.76 19.07
CA GLY A 385 28.62 10.06 17.95
C GLY A 385 27.44 10.97 18.31
N PHE A 386 27.05 11.04 19.58
CA PHE A 386 25.99 11.94 20.08
C PHE A 386 26.40 13.43 20.04
N ALA A 387 27.70 13.74 20.06
CA ALA A 387 28.22 15.11 20.00
C ALA A 387 28.52 15.62 18.57
N MET A 388 28.38 14.74 17.57
CA MET A 388 28.69 15.09 16.18
C MET A 388 27.56 15.92 15.54
N PRO A 389 27.86 16.95 14.72
CA PRO A 389 26.86 17.82 14.08
C PRO A 389 25.99 17.12 13.02
N ARG A 390 26.44 15.96 12.49
CA ARG A 390 25.72 15.03 11.61
C ARG A 390 24.93 15.69 10.48
N PHE A 391 25.58 16.51 9.67
CA PHE A 391 24.97 17.22 8.54
C PHE A 391 24.34 16.31 7.48
N ASN A 392 24.71 15.02 7.45
CA ASN A 392 24.27 14.05 6.45
C ASN A 392 23.26 13.02 7.00
N GLN A 393 22.80 13.16 8.25
CA GLN A 393 21.83 12.25 8.83
C GLN A 393 20.44 12.89 8.91
N PHE A 394 19.43 12.13 8.52
CA PHE A 394 18.04 12.55 8.69
C PHE A 394 17.71 12.70 10.19
N SER A 395 17.03 13.78 10.55
CA SER A 395 16.59 14.04 11.91
C SER A 395 15.16 14.62 11.90
N ALA A 396 14.20 13.80 12.31
CA ALA A 396 12.80 14.24 12.43
C ALA A 396 12.63 15.33 13.51
N SER A 397 13.42 15.25 14.60
CA SER A 397 13.40 16.20 15.72
C SER A 397 14.29 17.43 15.54
N HIS A 398 14.95 17.56 14.37
CA HIS A 398 15.92 18.62 14.09
C HIS A 398 17.09 18.69 15.10
N SER A 399 17.41 17.58 15.77
CA SER A 399 18.53 17.48 16.71
C SER A 399 19.90 17.61 16.05
N TYR A 400 19.99 17.37 14.74
CA TYR A 400 21.18 17.53 13.92
C TYR A 400 21.02 18.68 12.96
N PHE A 401 22.11 19.28 12.51
CA PHE A 401 22.08 20.43 11.59
C PHE A 401 21.72 20.07 10.13
N SER A 402 21.39 18.83 9.85
CA SER A 402 21.00 18.36 8.51
C SER A 402 19.76 19.07 7.96
N TRP A 403 18.88 19.59 8.82
CA TRP A 403 17.67 20.32 8.45
C TRP A 403 17.96 21.70 7.77
N LEU A 404 19.19 22.22 7.87
CA LEU A 404 19.59 23.42 7.16
C LEU A 404 19.69 23.25 5.63
N GLY A 405 19.64 22.00 5.13
CA GLY A 405 19.68 21.68 3.70
C GLY A 405 18.32 21.17 3.21
N THR A 406 17.60 21.97 2.42
CA THR A 406 16.19 21.73 2.04
C THR A 406 15.96 20.65 0.96
N SER A 407 16.98 20.13 0.29
CA SER A 407 16.82 19.20 -0.85
C SER A 407 17.76 18.01 -0.84
N LYS A 408 18.19 17.58 0.33
CA LYS A 408 19.10 16.44 0.44
C LYS A 408 18.34 15.13 0.48
N GLU A 409 18.84 14.16 -0.28
CA GLU A 409 18.53 12.76 -0.08
C GLU A 409 19.48 12.18 0.97
N TYR A 410 18.96 11.32 1.84
CA TYR A 410 19.71 10.73 2.94
C TYR A 410 19.95 9.24 2.70
N VAL A 411 21.14 8.78 3.10
CA VAL A 411 21.41 7.35 3.26
C VAL A 411 21.17 7.01 4.73
N ILE A 412 20.17 6.18 4.98
CA ILE A 412 19.82 5.72 6.33
C ILE A 412 20.17 4.25 6.43
N ASP A 413 20.90 3.89 7.49
CA ASP A 413 21.20 2.51 7.84
C ASP A 413 20.10 1.88 8.74
N ALA A 414 20.17 0.57 8.94
CA ALA A 414 19.17 -0.19 9.68
C ALA A 414 19.38 -0.18 11.21
N ARG A 415 20.30 0.63 11.74
CA ARG A 415 20.57 0.71 13.18
C ARG A 415 19.46 1.43 13.92
N ILE A 416 19.09 0.91 15.07
CA ILE A 416 18.27 1.63 16.04
C ILE A 416 19.14 2.69 16.71
N LYS A 417 18.87 3.98 16.41
CA LYS A 417 19.59 5.11 17.00
C LYS A 417 18.93 5.54 18.31
N GLY A 418 19.31 4.87 19.37
CA GLY A 418 18.78 5.07 20.72
C GLY A 418 18.61 3.76 21.47
N GLY A 419 18.18 3.83 22.73
CA GLY A 419 17.91 2.66 23.58
C GLY A 419 16.41 2.41 23.70
N LYS A 420 16.00 1.14 23.73
CA LYS A 420 14.62 0.77 24.05
C LYS A 420 14.29 1.21 25.48
N ARG A 421 13.16 1.88 25.67
CA ARG A 421 12.68 2.43 26.95
C ARG A 421 11.20 2.12 27.12
N ALA A 422 10.69 2.32 28.34
CA ALA A 422 9.24 2.32 28.54
C ALA A 422 8.59 3.46 27.76
N MET A 423 7.38 3.22 27.26
CA MET A 423 6.60 4.21 26.52
C MET A 423 6.32 5.46 27.39
N ILE A 424 6.64 6.61 26.85
CA ILE A 424 6.31 7.92 27.45
C ILE A 424 5.33 8.67 26.58
N MET A 425 4.56 9.60 27.18
CA MET A 425 3.68 10.52 26.45
C MET A 425 4.54 11.67 25.91
N SER A 426 4.95 11.56 24.67
CA SER A 426 5.89 12.52 24.05
C SER A 426 5.21 13.54 23.13
N ASN A 427 3.95 13.30 22.73
CA ASN A 427 3.20 14.03 21.71
C ASN A 427 3.89 14.04 20.31
N GLU A 428 4.88 13.19 20.09
CA GLU A 428 5.55 13.08 18.78
C GLU A 428 4.67 12.38 17.75
N TYR A 429 3.83 11.44 18.19
CA TYR A 429 2.95 10.72 17.28
C TYR A 429 1.87 11.63 16.67
N ASP A 430 1.36 12.59 17.42
CA ASP A 430 0.35 13.54 16.93
C ASP A 430 0.82 14.41 15.76
N LYS A 431 2.14 14.57 15.59
CA LYS A 431 2.71 15.33 14.48
C LYS A 431 2.65 14.55 13.16
N VAL A 432 2.67 13.23 13.23
CA VAL A 432 2.81 12.33 12.07
C VAL A 432 1.63 11.40 11.84
N PHE A 433 0.67 11.38 12.77
CA PHE A 433 -0.53 10.54 12.71
C PHE A 433 -1.74 11.37 12.30
N PRO A 434 -2.20 11.31 11.05
CA PRO A 434 -3.25 12.18 10.51
C PRO A 434 -4.68 11.65 10.69
N MET A 435 -4.88 10.63 11.52
CA MET A 435 -6.22 10.10 11.81
C MET A 435 -6.80 10.76 13.07
N ASP A 436 -8.13 10.85 13.18
CA ASP A 436 -8.84 11.38 14.34
C ASP A 436 -8.90 10.33 15.47
N ILE A 437 -7.74 9.94 15.95
CA ILE A 437 -7.53 8.94 17.00
C ILE A 437 -6.42 9.45 17.91
N TYR A 438 -6.47 9.10 19.20
CA TYR A 438 -5.40 9.38 20.16
C TYR A 438 -4.38 8.23 20.20
N PRO A 439 -3.30 8.27 19.39
CA PRO A 439 -2.42 7.11 19.17
C PRO A 439 -1.71 6.64 20.43
N GLU A 440 -1.24 7.58 21.27
CA GLU A 440 -0.53 7.23 22.51
C GLU A 440 -1.45 6.56 23.54
N TYR A 441 -2.70 7.01 23.64
CA TYR A 441 -3.69 6.42 24.56
C TYR A 441 -4.12 5.04 24.07
N LEU A 442 -4.36 4.90 22.77
CA LEU A 442 -4.71 3.61 22.16
C LEU A 442 -3.61 2.57 22.39
N LEU A 443 -2.34 2.91 22.13
CA LEU A 443 -1.22 2.02 22.38
C LEU A 443 -1.11 1.60 23.85
N LYS A 444 -1.34 2.53 24.78
CA LYS A 444 -1.36 2.21 26.21
C LYS A 444 -2.52 1.29 26.60
N ALA A 445 -3.69 1.47 26.02
CA ALA A 445 -4.82 0.55 26.21
C ALA A 445 -4.50 -0.86 25.70
N ILE A 446 -3.84 -0.96 24.54
CA ILE A 446 -3.39 -2.24 23.99
C ILE A 446 -2.37 -2.93 24.91
N ILE A 447 -1.35 -2.19 25.38
CA ILE A 447 -0.33 -2.71 26.29
C ILE A 447 -0.95 -3.17 27.62
N ALA A 448 -2.00 -2.48 28.07
CA ALA A 448 -2.73 -2.81 29.28
C ALA A 448 -3.77 -3.94 29.11
N PHE A 449 -3.97 -4.42 27.87
CA PHE A 449 -5.01 -5.41 27.52
C PHE A 449 -6.43 -4.96 27.90
N ASP A 450 -6.70 -3.64 27.87
CA ASP A 450 -7.99 -3.03 28.22
C ASP A 450 -8.86 -2.91 26.94
N ILE A 451 -9.63 -3.95 26.66
CA ILE A 451 -10.43 -4.06 25.42
C ILE A 451 -11.46 -2.94 25.34
N ASP A 452 -12.14 -2.62 26.41
CA ASP A 452 -13.15 -1.53 26.41
C ASP A 452 -12.53 -0.18 26.03
N LYS A 453 -11.33 0.10 26.52
CA LYS A 453 -10.61 1.31 26.12
C LYS A 453 -10.06 1.24 24.70
N MET A 454 -9.60 0.07 24.24
CA MET A 454 -9.20 -0.09 22.84
C MET A 454 -10.36 0.26 21.91
N GLU A 455 -11.56 -0.26 22.18
CA GLU A 455 -12.77 0.02 21.39
C GLU A 455 -13.12 1.51 21.41
N ASN A 456 -13.16 2.10 22.61
CA ASN A 456 -13.50 3.53 22.77
C ASN A 456 -12.47 4.48 22.14
N LEU A 457 -11.22 4.02 21.95
CA LEU A 457 -10.12 4.79 21.35
C LEU A 457 -9.91 4.49 19.86
N GLY A 458 -10.81 3.72 19.22
CA GLY A 458 -10.83 3.57 17.76
C GLY A 458 -9.95 2.45 17.20
N ILE A 459 -9.72 1.34 17.93
CA ILE A 459 -8.93 0.21 17.43
C ILE A 459 -9.50 -0.41 16.15
N TYR A 460 -10.81 -0.27 15.89
CA TYR A 460 -11.45 -0.78 14.68
C TYR A 460 -11.00 -0.12 13.38
N GLU A 461 -10.47 1.11 13.48
CA GLU A 461 -10.07 1.90 12.31
C GLU A 461 -8.63 1.65 11.88
N VAL A 462 -7.79 1.14 12.79
CA VAL A 462 -6.33 1.13 12.60
C VAL A 462 -5.80 -0.22 12.09
N ALA A 463 -4.66 -0.15 11.44
CA ALA A 463 -3.81 -1.29 11.13
C ALA A 463 -2.36 -0.99 11.54
N PRO A 464 -1.48 -2.00 11.62
CA PRO A 464 -0.07 -1.78 11.96
C PRO A 464 0.63 -0.74 11.08
N GLU A 465 0.34 -0.71 9.79
CA GLU A 465 0.92 0.25 8.83
C GLU A 465 0.66 1.73 9.20
N ASP A 466 -0.47 2.02 9.86
CA ASP A 466 -0.84 3.39 10.25
C ASP A 466 0.08 3.91 11.35
N PHE A 467 0.70 3.01 12.14
CA PHE A 467 1.66 3.33 13.20
C PHE A 467 3.14 3.27 12.77
N ALA A 468 3.43 2.92 11.52
CA ALA A 468 4.80 2.79 11.05
C ALA A 468 5.61 4.08 11.18
N LEU A 469 4.99 5.23 10.87
CA LEU A 469 5.64 6.52 11.01
C LEU A 469 5.76 6.96 12.48
N CYS A 470 4.78 6.60 13.33
CA CYS A 470 4.88 6.78 14.77
C CYS A 470 6.07 6.00 15.35
N GLU A 471 6.25 4.74 14.92
CA GLU A 471 7.39 3.89 15.31
C GLU A 471 8.73 4.52 14.88
N PHE A 472 8.78 5.12 13.69
CA PHE A 472 10.00 5.81 13.22
C PHE A 472 10.39 7.00 14.11
N VAL A 473 9.42 7.83 14.52
CA VAL A 473 9.68 9.00 15.37
C VAL A 473 9.71 8.67 16.86
N ASP A 474 9.34 7.46 17.26
CA ASP A 474 9.25 7.07 18.66
C ASP A 474 10.57 7.28 19.41
N THR A 475 10.52 8.03 20.50
CA THR A 475 11.67 8.29 21.38
C THR A 475 12.02 7.11 22.26
N SER A 476 11.06 6.21 22.52
CA SER A 476 11.22 5.02 23.37
C SER A 476 11.71 3.79 22.60
N LYS A 477 11.70 3.85 21.27
CA LYS A 477 12.18 2.79 20.36
C LYS A 477 11.48 1.43 20.58
N ILE A 478 10.18 1.46 20.80
CA ILE A 478 9.33 0.28 20.93
C ILE A 478 8.70 -0.11 19.59
N GLU A 479 8.34 -1.37 19.44
CA GLU A 479 7.79 -1.95 18.20
C GLU A 479 6.27 -1.69 18.15
N LEU A 480 5.86 -0.48 17.72
CA LEU A 480 4.45 -0.06 17.75
C LEU A 480 3.59 -0.87 16.81
N GLN A 481 4.07 -1.17 15.62
CA GLN A 481 3.34 -1.98 14.64
C GLN A 481 3.01 -3.38 15.21
N LYS A 482 3.97 -3.97 15.92
CA LYS A 482 3.76 -5.26 16.61
C LYS A 482 2.72 -5.14 17.72
N ILE A 483 2.81 -4.11 18.55
CA ILE A 483 1.83 -3.85 19.63
C ILE A 483 0.41 -3.74 19.02
N VAL A 484 0.24 -2.99 17.94
CA VAL A 484 -1.05 -2.85 17.27
C VAL A 484 -1.52 -4.20 16.69
N ARG A 485 -0.64 -4.99 16.08
CA ARG A 485 -0.97 -6.32 15.58
C ARG A 485 -1.43 -7.25 16.70
N ASP A 486 -0.73 -7.24 17.82
CA ASP A 486 -1.08 -8.05 18.98
C ASP A 486 -2.44 -7.64 19.57
N GLY A 487 -2.71 -6.33 19.64
CA GLY A 487 -4.01 -5.79 20.06
C GLY A 487 -5.16 -6.20 19.13
N LEU A 488 -4.96 -6.10 17.81
CA LEU A 488 -5.96 -6.54 16.83
C LEU A 488 -6.21 -8.04 16.87
N ASN A 489 -5.17 -8.84 17.08
CA ASN A 489 -5.29 -10.29 17.24
C ASN A 489 -6.03 -10.67 18.52
N LEU A 490 -5.77 -9.95 19.63
CA LEU A 490 -6.50 -10.13 20.89
C LEU A 490 -7.99 -9.82 20.69
N LEU A 491 -8.28 -8.63 20.13
CA LEU A 491 -9.66 -8.22 19.88
C LEU A 491 -10.40 -9.21 18.97
N TYR A 492 -9.74 -9.68 17.89
CA TYR A 492 -10.33 -10.66 16.98
C TYR A 492 -10.68 -11.96 17.69
N LYS A 493 -9.83 -12.42 18.61
CA LYS A 493 -10.03 -13.65 19.37
C LYS A 493 -11.18 -13.54 20.39
N GLU A 494 -11.35 -12.35 20.99
CA GLU A 494 -12.40 -12.14 22.00
C GLU A 494 -13.77 -11.89 21.38
N MET A 495 -13.80 -11.40 20.12
CA MET A 495 -15.05 -11.04 19.43
C MET A 495 -15.56 -12.12 18.48
N ASN A 496 -14.77 -13.17 18.17
CA ASN A 496 -15.11 -14.29 17.28
C ASN A 496 -14.75 -15.64 17.90
#